data_a03e6e5d9c7227249049061e166626e3
#
_entry.id   a03e6e5d9c7227249049061e166626e3
#
_cell.length_a   1.000
_cell.length_b   1.000
_cell.length_c   1.000
_cell.angle_alpha   90.00
_cell.angle_beta   90.00
_cell.angle_gamma   90.00
#
_symmetry.space_group_name_H-M   'P 1'
#
loop_
_entity.id
_entity.type
_entity.pdbx_description
1 polymer ?
#
loop_
_entity_poly.entity_id
_entity_poly.type
_entity_poly.pdbx_seq_one_letter_code
_entity_poly.pdbx_strand_id
1 'polypeptide(L)'
;MTRANPRRTALDILLRVERDHAFAEQLLDRELSQGTLAGPDRGLLTELVYGVLRRQGSLDFLVDAFAASRSGKLERAVLVILRLGLYQLFFLDRIPASAAVNESVNLAKALAPRAAGFVNAVLRRADREREALPWPDRERDPAAYIAARHSHPRWLVERWIEQLDVAGAEELAAAMAEPAPLTIRVNSLKTTREAFREELAASGVAAEPTTWAPHGLRILSRVVVPALPGFAEGRFTVQDESSQLAAFFLAPRPGERVLDACAAPGGKATYLAQLMENRGEVSACDISAKKLRLVTEAATRLGIGIIRTVAGDAAKPGGVPDGPPFDRILLDAPCSGLGVIRRNPEGKWWKTPEDVARLVETQRTILGALAPRLRSGGVLLYSTCSTMVAENENVVDDFLSRHEDFVLENLNAISPGFAGLFTPRGLFRSWPHRHGMDGFFAARLRKL
;
A
#
# COMPACT_ATOMS: atom_id res chain seq x y z
N MET A 1 29.52 13.78 20.48
CA MET A 1 28.24 13.66 19.76
C MET A 1 27.34 12.74 20.55
N THR A 2 26.23 13.23 21.05
CA THR A 2 25.21 12.40 21.74
C THR A 2 24.68 11.37 20.75
N ARG A 3 24.77 10.09 21.10
CA ARG A 3 24.26 8.97 20.29
C ARG A 3 22.77 9.21 19.97
N ALA A 4 22.38 9.12 18.71
CA ALA A 4 20.99 9.31 18.30
C ALA A 4 20.10 8.29 19.01
N ASN A 5 19.01 8.75 19.61
CA ASN A 5 18.07 7.88 20.35
C ASN A 5 16.92 7.48 19.41
N PRO A 6 16.76 6.18 19.07
CA PRO A 6 15.74 5.73 18.12
C PRO A 6 14.32 6.05 18.57
N ARG A 7 14.03 6.10 19.88
CA ARG A 7 12.71 6.45 20.41
C ARG A 7 12.41 7.94 20.24
N ARG A 8 13.41 8.80 20.41
CA ARG A 8 13.27 10.24 20.17
C ARG A 8 13.04 10.50 18.68
N THR A 9 13.83 9.88 17.81
CA THR A 9 13.67 10.01 16.36
C THR A 9 12.29 9.48 15.91
N ALA A 10 11.82 8.33 16.46
CA ALA A 10 10.48 7.81 16.19
C ALA A 10 9.38 8.81 16.59
N LEU A 11 9.50 9.42 17.77
CA LEU A 11 8.56 10.45 18.23
C LEU A 11 8.52 11.65 17.28
N ASP A 12 9.67 12.15 16.85
CA ASP A 12 9.76 13.31 15.95
C ASP A 12 9.16 12.99 14.57
N ILE A 13 9.35 11.75 14.04
CA ILE A 13 8.72 11.28 12.80
C ILE A 13 7.21 11.20 12.98
N LEU A 14 6.71 10.52 14.02
CA LEU A 14 5.28 10.35 14.26
C LEU A 14 4.54 11.69 14.43
N LEU A 15 5.15 12.65 15.11
CA LEU A 15 4.60 14.00 15.23
C LEU A 15 4.48 14.70 13.88
N ARG A 16 5.44 14.49 12.98
CA ARG A 16 5.39 15.05 11.62
C ARG A 16 4.33 14.35 10.74
N VAL A 17 4.20 13.02 10.85
CA VAL A 17 3.14 12.27 10.16
C VAL A 17 1.76 12.83 10.52
N GLU A 18 1.50 13.08 11.82
CA GLU A 18 0.22 13.61 12.26
C GLU A 18 -0.02 15.09 11.90
N ARG A 19 1.04 15.91 11.99
CA ARG A 19 0.91 17.36 11.78
C ARG A 19 0.87 17.71 10.30
N ASP A 20 1.75 17.08 9.50
CA ASP A 20 2.05 17.50 8.14
C ASP A 20 1.42 16.56 7.09
N HIS A 21 0.71 15.51 7.52
CA HIS A 21 0.26 14.39 6.66
C HIS A 21 1.39 13.84 5.78
N ALA A 22 2.62 13.82 6.33
CA ALA A 22 3.79 13.32 5.64
C ALA A 22 3.83 11.78 5.70
N PHE A 23 4.20 11.13 4.60
CA PHE A 23 4.35 9.69 4.58
C PHE A 23 5.55 9.24 5.43
N ALA A 24 5.31 8.26 6.30
CA ALA A 24 6.31 7.72 7.22
C ALA A 24 7.52 7.15 6.48
N GLU A 25 7.32 6.50 5.33
CA GLU A 25 8.38 5.96 4.48
C GLU A 25 9.44 7.01 4.13
N GLN A 26 9.00 8.18 3.62
CA GLN A 26 9.92 9.26 3.21
C GLN A 26 10.71 9.83 4.38
N LEU A 27 10.07 9.94 5.55
CA LEU A 27 10.71 10.43 6.76
C LEU A 27 11.74 9.43 7.29
N LEU A 28 11.39 8.15 7.31
CA LEU A 28 12.28 7.05 7.72
C LEU A 28 13.49 6.93 6.80
N ASP A 29 13.27 6.94 5.48
CA ASP A 29 14.35 6.85 4.50
C ASP A 29 15.37 7.98 4.68
N ARG A 30 14.86 9.20 4.91
CA ARG A 30 15.72 10.35 5.18
C ARG A 30 16.58 10.15 6.44
N GLU A 31 15.97 9.75 7.56
CA GLU A 31 16.70 9.55 8.82
C GLU A 31 17.68 8.37 8.74
N LEU A 32 17.28 7.28 8.10
CA LEU A 32 18.13 6.11 7.91
C LEU A 32 19.31 6.37 6.96
N SER A 33 19.13 7.25 5.97
CA SER A 33 20.21 7.65 5.04
C SER A 33 21.29 8.50 5.69
N GLN A 34 21.01 9.20 6.80
CA GLN A 34 21.98 10.02 7.51
C GLN A 34 23.05 9.21 8.27
N GLY A 35 22.84 7.92 8.48
CA GLY A 35 23.84 7.01 9.08
C GLY A 35 24.11 7.21 10.57
N THR A 36 23.30 8.02 11.28
CA THR A 36 23.52 8.38 12.69
C THR A 36 23.16 7.26 13.67
N LEU A 37 22.38 6.26 13.23
CA LEU A 37 21.92 5.12 14.05
C LEU A 37 22.70 3.85 13.74
N ALA A 38 23.09 3.09 14.79
CA ALA A 38 23.68 1.77 14.66
C ALA A 38 22.66 0.72 14.18
N GLY A 39 23.13 -0.45 13.69
CA GLY A 39 22.28 -1.47 13.09
C GLY A 39 21.04 -1.87 13.90
N PRO A 40 21.12 -2.25 15.19
CA PRO A 40 19.96 -2.58 16.00
C PRO A 40 19.00 -1.40 16.21
N ASP A 41 19.54 -0.18 16.37
CA ASP A 41 18.74 1.03 16.58
C ASP A 41 17.95 1.44 15.32
N ARG A 42 18.48 1.15 14.11
CA ARG A 42 17.75 1.32 12.83
C ARG A 42 16.51 0.43 12.78
N GLY A 43 16.66 -0.84 13.17
CA GLY A 43 15.54 -1.79 13.25
C GLY A 43 14.48 -1.36 14.26
N LEU A 44 14.90 -0.89 15.43
CA LEU A 44 13.99 -0.39 16.46
C LEU A 44 13.26 0.88 16.00
N LEU A 45 13.94 1.82 15.36
CA LEU A 45 13.31 3.02 14.81
C LEU A 45 12.20 2.66 13.83
N THR A 46 12.50 1.79 12.86
CA THR A 46 11.54 1.35 11.84
C THR A 46 10.33 0.65 12.49
N GLU A 47 10.60 -0.24 13.45
CA GLU A 47 9.56 -0.96 14.19
C GLU A 47 8.66 -0.03 15.00
N LEU A 48 9.23 0.94 15.71
CA LEU A 48 8.45 1.90 16.50
C LEU A 48 7.56 2.77 15.61
N VAL A 49 8.07 3.28 14.50
CA VAL A 49 7.29 4.15 13.60
C VAL A 49 6.15 3.38 12.96
N TYR A 50 6.46 2.30 12.23
CA TYR A 50 5.42 1.53 11.54
C TYR A 50 4.48 0.80 12.49
N GLY A 51 5.00 0.29 13.60
CA GLY A 51 4.20 -0.41 14.59
C GLY A 51 3.17 0.49 15.25
N VAL A 52 3.57 1.70 15.67
CA VAL A 52 2.64 2.69 16.23
C VAL A 52 1.59 3.09 15.19
N LEU A 53 1.97 3.34 13.94
CA LEU A 53 1.02 3.72 12.89
C LEU A 53 0.04 2.59 12.56
N ARG A 54 0.50 1.33 12.48
CA ARG A 54 -0.38 0.17 12.27
C ARG A 54 -1.39 0.00 13.38
N ARG A 55 -0.96 0.18 14.63
CA ARG A 55 -1.77 -0.04 15.85
C ARG A 55 -2.38 1.22 16.42
N GLN A 56 -2.33 2.35 15.70
CA GLN A 56 -2.75 3.67 16.19
C GLN A 56 -4.13 3.65 16.85
N GLY A 57 -5.14 3.07 16.20
CA GLY A 57 -6.50 3.02 16.75
C GLY A 57 -6.61 2.13 17.99
N SER A 58 -5.91 1.00 18.03
CA SER A 58 -5.83 0.14 19.23
C SER A 58 -5.13 0.88 20.37
N LEU A 59 -4.07 1.62 20.06
CA LEU A 59 -3.32 2.39 21.07
C LEU A 59 -4.16 3.55 21.60
N ASP A 60 -4.93 4.24 20.76
CA ASP A 60 -5.85 5.29 21.19
C ASP A 60 -6.96 4.75 22.09
N PHE A 61 -7.52 3.60 21.72
CA PHE A 61 -8.49 2.90 22.55
C PHE A 61 -7.91 2.56 23.93
N LEU A 62 -6.67 2.06 23.99
CA LEU A 62 -5.98 1.76 25.24
C LEU A 62 -5.65 3.04 26.03
N VAL A 63 -5.28 4.12 25.38
CA VAL A 63 -5.11 5.43 26.05
C VAL A 63 -6.42 5.86 26.70
N ASP A 64 -7.55 5.78 25.98
CA ASP A 64 -8.87 6.14 26.50
C ASP A 64 -9.28 5.26 27.70
N ALA A 65 -8.91 3.97 27.68
CA ALA A 65 -9.21 3.03 28.76
C ALA A 65 -8.38 3.28 30.03
N PHE A 66 -7.10 3.61 29.87
CA PHE A 66 -6.16 3.75 30.99
C PHE A 66 -5.95 5.18 31.49
N ALA A 67 -6.21 6.18 30.64
CA ALA A 67 -6.18 7.57 31.05
C ALA A 67 -7.56 8.03 31.54
N ALA A 68 -7.58 8.95 32.49
CA ALA A 68 -8.83 9.60 32.92
C ALA A 68 -9.37 10.62 31.89
N SER A 69 -8.78 10.68 30.71
CA SER A 69 -9.08 11.62 29.63
C SER A 69 -9.06 10.93 28.28
N ARG A 70 -9.94 11.37 27.37
CA ARG A 70 -9.97 10.85 25.99
C ARG A 70 -8.71 11.27 25.23
N SER A 71 -8.16 10.36 24.40
CA SER A 71 -7.00 10.57 23.54
C SER A 71 -7.08 11.86 22.71
N GLY A 72 -8.24 12.15 22.13
CA GLY A 72 -8.48 13.37 21.35
C GLY A 72 -8.44 14.70 22.13
N LYS A 73 -8.35 14.66 23.47
CA LYS A 73 -8.21 15.85 24.32
C LYS A 73 -6.79 16.05 24.84
N LEU A 74 -5.90 15.09 24.62
CA LEU A 74 -4.52 15.17 25.07
C LEU A 74 -3.69 16.08 24.15
N GLU A 75 -2.70 16.73 24.72
CA GLU A 75 -1.65 17.36 23.91
C GLU A 75 -1.01 16.32 22.97
N ARG A 76 -0.83 16.68 21.70
CA ARG A 76 -0.36 15.75 20.67
C ARG A 76 0.95 15.04 21.04
N ALA A 77 1.90 15.76 21.60
CA ALA A 77 3.17 15.17 22.04
C ALA A 77 2.96 14.11 23.12
N VAL A 78 2.07 14.37 24.08
CA VAL A 78 1.71 13.43 25.17
C VAL A 78 1.04 12.19 24.60
N LEU A 79 0.09 12.35 23.67
CA LEU A 79 -0.59 11.23 23.02
C LEU A 79 0.40 10.33 22.27
N VAL A 80 1.28 10.89 21.44
CA VAL A 80 2.27 10.10 20.69
C VAL A 80 3.27 9.40 21.62
N ILE A 81 3.67 10.04 22.73
CA ILE A 81 4.52 9.40 23.75
C ILE A 81 3.78 8.22 24.41
N LEU A 82 2.49 8.37 24.74
CA LEU A 82 1.68 7.27 25.28
C LEU A 82 1.53 6.13 24.28
N ARG A 83 1.26 6.42 22.99
CA ARG A 83 1.22 5.41 21.93
C ARG A 83 2.54 4.65 21.82
N LEU A 84 3.68 5.34 21.82
CA LEU A 84 5.02 4.72 21.82
C LEU A 84 5.26 3.83 23.04
N GLY A 85 4.85 4.28 24.23
CA GLY A 85 4.96 3.51 25.47
C GLY A 85 4.10 2.25 25.45
N LEU A 86 2.82 2.40 25.12
CA LEU A 86 1.86 1.29 25.01
C LEU A 86 2.26 0.30 23.93
N TYR A 87 2.74 0.78 22.77
CA TYR A 87 3.23 -0.10 21.72
C TYR A 87 4.37 -0.99 22.21
N GLN A 88 5.34 -0.42 22.91
CA GLN A 88 6.45 -1.18 23.48
C GLN A 88 5.99 -2.18 24.56
N LEU A 89 4.97 -1.81 25.37
CA LEU A 89 4.43 -2.68 26.44
C LEU A 89 3.65 -3.88 25.89
N PHE A 90 2.84 -3.69 24.83
CA PHE A 90 1.87 -4.70 24.38
C PHE A 90 2.29 -5.45 23.12
N PHE A 91 3.24 -4.92 22.35
CA PHE A 91 3.59 -5.45 21.02
C PHE A 91 5.07 -5.76 20.82
N LEU A 92 5.93 -5.48 21.81
CA LEU A 92 7.37 -5.75 21.73
C LEU A 92 7.87 -6.61 22.90
N ASP A 93 7.93 -7.92 22.69
CA ASP A 93 8.31 -8.88 23.75
C ASP A 93 9.76 -8.73 24.24
N ARG A 94 10.64 -8.16 23.40
CA ARG A 94 12.07 -8.01 23.74
C ARG A 94 12.39 -6.75 24.54
N ILE A 95 11.41 -5.88 24.80
CA ILE A 95 11.58 -4.65 25.57
C ILE A 95 11.00 -4.86 26.96
N PRO A 96 11.81 -4.81 28.04
CA PRO A 96 11.27 -4.90 29.39
C PRO A 96 10.29 -3.75 29.68
N ALA A 97 9.17 -4.07 30.36
CA ALA A 97 8.13 -3.08 30.69
C ALA A 97 8.71 -1.85 31.42
N SER A 98 9.63 -2.06 32.35
CA SER A 98 10.30 -0.97 33.06
C SER A 98 11.07 -0.02 32.12
N ALA A 99 11.71 -0.57 31.08
CA ALA A 99 12.43 0.22 30.08
C ALA A 99 11.46 1.02 29.22
N ALA A 100 10.34 0.40 28.76
CA ALA A 100 9.32 1.08 27.98
C ALA A 100 8.72 2.27 28.75
N VAL A 101 8.38 2.09 30.03
CA VAL A 101 7.87 3.16 30.90
C VAL A 101 8.91 4.25 31.11
N ASN A 102 10.14 3.90 31.53
CA ASN A 102 11.18 4.88 31.84
C ASN A 102 11.54 5.74 30.63
N GLU A 103 11.73 5.13 29.45
CA GLU A 103 12.07 5.88 28.24
C GLU A 103 10.92 6.81 27.82
N SER A 104 9.66 6.38 27.93
CA SER A 104 8.51 7.23 27.63
C SER A 104 8.39 8.42 28.61
N VAL A 105 8.68 8.20 29.88
CA VAL A 105 8.74 9.28 30.88
C VAL A 105 9.89 10.25 30.59
N ASN A 106 11.04 9.77 30.15
CA ASN A 106 12.16 10.62 29.74
C ASN A 106 11.82 11.49 28.53
N LEU A 107 11.11 10.94 27.54
CA LEU A 107 10.59 11.70 26.40
C LEU A 107 9.60 12.78 26.87
N ALA A 108 8.70 12.43 27.79
CA ALA A 108 7.74 13.39 28.36
C ALA A 108 8.45 14.51 29.15
N LYS A 109 9.45 14.19 29.98
CA LYS A 109 10.25 15.20 30.68
C LYS A 109 10.93 16.19 29.72
N ALA A 110 11.35 15.72 28.55
CA ALA A 110 12.02 16.56 27.56
C ALA A 110 11.08 17.46 26.75
N LEU A 111 9.83 17.02 26.47
CA LEU A 111 8.90 17.69 25.56
C LEU A 111 7.66 18.28 26.23
N ALA A 112 7.15 17.63 27.27
CA ALA A 112 5.95 18.00 28.00
C ALA A 112 6.17 17.75 29.50
N PRO A 113 7.08 18.49 30.19
CA PRO A 113 7.52 18.18 31.56
C PRO A 113 6.37 18.05 32.56
N ARG A 114 5.32 18.88 32.40
CA ARG A 114 4.13 18.86 33.27
C ARG A 114 3.31 17.57 33.14
N ALA A 115 3.42 16.86 32.02
CA ALA A 115 2.71 15.60 31.77
C ALA A 115 3.52 14.34 32.15
N ALA A 116 4.78 14.45 32.58
CA ALA A 116 5.63 13.30 32.85
C ALA A 116 5.06 12.36 33.94
N GLY A 117 4.48 12.92 34.99
CA GLY A 117 3.78 12.16 36.03
C GLY A 117 2.53 11.43 35.52
N PHE A 118 1.75 12.08 34.67
CA PHE A 118 0.58 11.52 34.03
C PHE A 118 0.96 10.34 33.09
N VAL A 119 1.97 10.53 32.22
CA VAL A 119 2.49 9.47 31.35
C VAL A 119 2.93 8.25 32.15
N ASN A 120 3.70 8.47 33.25
CA ASN A 120 4.10 7.38 34.14
C ASN A 120 2.91 6.64 34.74
N ALA A 121 1.91 7.35 35.23
CA ALA A 121 0.73 6.77 35.87
C ALA A 121 -0.08 5.90 34.86
N VAL A 122 -0.32 6.41 33.65
CA VAL A 122 -1.05 5.70 32.58
C VAL A 122 -0.31 4.43 32.19
N LEU A 123 0.99 4.51 31.88
CA LEU A 123 1.76 3.35 31.43
C LEU A 123 1.94 2.29 32.52
N ARG A 124 2.13 2.68 33.78
CA ARG A 124 2.17 1.71 34.91
C ARG A 124 0.83 1.05 35.16
N ARG A 125 -0.27 1.75 34.98
CA ARG A 125 -1.62 1.16 35.06
C ARG A 125 -1.81 0.17 33.94
N ALA A 126 -1.48 0.53 32.70
CA ALA A 126 -1.55 -0.35 31.53
C ALA A 126 -0.72 -1.64 31.70
N ASP A 127 0.48 -1.55 32.28
CA ASP A 127 1.32 -2.71 32.55
C ASP A 127 0.70 -3.64 33.61
N ARG A 128 0.10 -3.12 34.68
CA ARG A 128 -0.59 -3.92 35.71
C ARG A 128 -1.85 -4.61 35.22
N GLU A 129 -2.60 -3.95 34.33
CA GLU A 129 -3.91 -4.41 33.83
C GLU A 129 -3.81 -5.10 32.45
N ARG A 130 -2.59 -5.47 31.99
CA ARG A 130 -2.32 -5.97 30.64
C ARG A 130 -3.04 -7.27 30.27
N GLU A 131 -3.38 -8.10 31.27
CA GLU A 131 -4.06 -9.40 31.05
C GLU A 131 -5.55 -9.25 30.75
N ALA A 132 -6.18 -8.13 31.14
CA ALA A 132 -7.62 -7.92 31.04
C ALA A 132 -7.94 -6.61 30.30
N LEU A 133 -7.59 -6.56 28.99
CA LEU A 133 -7.84 -5.38 28.18
C LEU A 133 -9.34 -5.21 27.89
N PRO A 134 -9.90 -4.01 28.08
CA PRO A 134 -11.34 -3.76 28.03
C PRO A 134 -11.84 -3.56 26.59
N TRP A 135 -11.58 -4.52 25.69
CA TRP A 135 -12.08 -4.44 24.32
C TRP A 135 -13.61 -4.38 24.28
N PRO A 136 -14.21 -3.73 23.26
CA PRO A 136 -15.64 -3.76 23.05
C PRO A 136 -16.18 -5.20 22.97
N ASP A 137 -17.43 -5.39 23.37
CA ASP A 137 -18.09 -6.70 23.24
C ASP A 137 -18.29 -7.06 21.76
N ARG A 138 -17.71 -8.17 21.33
CA ARG A 138 -17.72 -8.63 19.95
C ARG A 138 -19.12 -9.02 19.46
N GLU A 139 -19.95 -9.57 20.33
CA GLU A 139 -21.30 -10.02 19.95
C GLU A 139 -22.26 -8.83 19.87
N ARG A 140 -22.08 -7.86 20.74
CA ARG A 140 -22.95 -6.67 20.81
C ARG A 140 -22.61 -5.62 19.75
N ASP A 141 -21.33 -5.38 19.49
CA ASP A 141 -20.86 -4.39 18.52
C ASP A 141 -19.58 -4.90 17.81
N PRO A 142 -19.75 -5.83 16.85
CA PRO A 142 -18.61 -6.42 16.13
C PRO A 142 -17.76 -5.37 15.40
N ALA A 143 -18.37 -4.31 14.86
CA ALA A 143 -17.63 -3.25 14.19
C ALA A 143 -16.72 -2.48 15.13
N ALA A 144 -17.20 -2.13 16.33
CA ALA A 144 -16.38 -1.46 17.34
C ALA A 144 -15.25 -2.38 17.85
N TYR A 145 -15.55 -3.67 18.07
CA TYR A 145 -14.56 -4.66 18.47
C TYR A 145 -13.43 -4.78 17.44
N ILE A 146 -13.77 -5.03 16.18
CA ILE A 146 -12.80 -5.20 15.10
C ILE A 146 -11.98 -3.91 14.92
N ALA A 147 -12.63 -2.75 14.92
CA ALA A 147 -11.99 -1.45 14.79
C ALA A 147 -10.95 -1.20 15.89
N ALA A 148 -11.32 -1.44 17.14
CA ALA A 148 -10.42 -1.26 18.29
C ALA A 148 -9.31 -2.33 18.33
N ARG A 149 -9.67 -3.61 18.10
CA ARG A 149 -8.75 -4.74 18.23
C ARG A 149 -7.68 -4.77 17.13
N HIS A 150 -8.07 -4.43 15.89
CA HIS A 150 -7.20 -4.49 14.70
C HIS A 150 -6.80 -3.12 14.17
N SER A 151 -7.18 -2.04 14.88
CA SER A 151 -6.71 -0.69 14.57
C SER A 151 -7.16 -0.15 13.21
N HIS A 152 -8.46 -0.13 12.96
CA HIS A 152 -9.04 0.44 11.74
C HIS A 152 -10.14 1.47 12.07
N PRO A 153 -10.39 2.46 11.18
CA PRO A 153 -11.56 3.32 11.32
C PRO A 153 -12.86 2.49 11.30
N ARG A 154 -13.80 2.78 12.20
CA ARG A 154 -15.04 2.04 12.32
C ARG A 154 -15.83 1.99 11.01
N TRP A 155 -15.95 3.12 10.30
CA TRP A 155 -16.66 3.19 9.03
C TRP A 155 -16.09 2.22 7.97
N LEU A 156 -14.76 2.02 7.98
CA LEU A 156 -14.07 1.10 7.06
C LEU A 156 -14.41 -0.36 7.40
N VAL A 157 -14.41 -0.69 8.69
CA VAL A 157 -14.80 -2.03 9.17
C VAL A 157 -16.27 -2.33 8.84
N GLU A 158 -17.17 -1.37 9.01
CA GLU A 158 -18.59 -1.51 8.64
C GLU A 158 -18.73 -1.84 7.15
N ARG A 159 -17.98 -1.19 6.26
CA ARG A 159 -17.96 -1.53 4.82
C ARG A 159 -17.41 -2.92 4.54
N TRP A 160 -16.41 -3.36 5.30
CA TRP A 160 -15.91 -4.74 5.14
C TRP A 160 -16.91 -5.79 5.64
N ILE A 161 -17.64 -5.53 6.72
CA ILE A 161 -18.71 -6.41 7.21
C ILE A 161 -19.82 -6.54 6.16
N GLU A 162 -20.22 -5.43 5.51
CA GLU A 162 -21.21 -5.46 4.42
C GLU A 162 -20.77 -6.32 3.22
N GLN A 163 -19.46 -6.41 2.96
CA GLN A 163 -18.90 -7.15 1.82
C GLN A 163 -18.56 -8.62 2.12
N LEU A 164 -18.15 -8.93 3.34
CA LEU A 164 -17.46 -10.18 3.66
C LEU A 164 -18.08 -10.93 4.85
N ASP A 165 -19.14 -10.39 5.45
CA ASP A 165 -19.64 -10.73 6.79
C ASP A 165 -18.69 -10.33 7.95
N VAL A 166 -19.07 -10.65 9.20
CA VAL A 166 -18.29 -10.27 10.40
C VAL A 166 -16.97 -11.05 10.48
N ALA A 167 -16.99 -12.35 10.16
CA ALA A 167 -15.80 -13.20 10.25
C ALA A 167 -14.76 -12.81 9.20
N GLY A 168 -15.19 -12.66 7.94
CA GLY A 168 -14.30 -12.25 6.85
C GLY A 168 -13.76 -10.82 7.03
N ALA A 169 -14.55 -9.91 7.60
CA ALA A 169 -14.10 -8.56 7.92
C ALA A 169 -13.04 -8.56 9.04
N GLU A 170 -13.18 -9.42 10.05
CA GLU A 170 -12.20 -9.56 11.13
C GLU A 170 -10.89 -10.15 10.61
N GLU A 171 -10.96 -11.20 9.78
CA GLU A 171 -9.78 -11.79 9.12
C GLU A 171 -9.05 -10.76 8.24
N LEU A 172 -9.80 -9.98 7.44
CA LEU A 172 -9.23 -8.91 6.64
C LEU A 172 -8.57 -7.83 7.51
N ALA A 173 -9.26 -7.38 8.55
CA ALA A 173 -8.75 -6.36 9.46
C ALA A 173 -7.46 -6.83 10.16
N ALA A 174 -7.41 -8.09 10.61
CA ALA A 174 -6.21 -8.69 11.18
C ALA A 174 -5.06 -8.71 10.17
N ALA A 175 -5.30 -9.20 8.95
CA ALA A 175 -4.27 -9.25 7.90
C ALA A 175 -3.79 -7.85 7.49
N MET A 176 -4.67 -6.85 7.45
CA MET A 176 -4.34 -5.45 7.14
C MET A 176 -3.51 -4.76 8.23
N ALA A 177 -3.54 -5.29 9.46
CA ALA A 177 -2.73 -4.80 10.58
C ALA A 177 -1.32 -5.41 10.63
N GLU A 178 -1.00 -6.37 9.75
CA GLU A 178 0.32 -7.01 9.67
C GLU A 178 1.22 -6.34 8.60
N PRO A 179 2.55 -6.47 8.70
CA PRO A 179 3.46 -5.99 7.66
C PRO A 179 3.19 -6.65 6.31
N ALA A 180 3.23 -5.85 5.23
CA ALA A 180 3.18 -6.41 3.88
C ALA A 180 4.46 -7.19 3.56
N PRO A 181 4.39 -8.30 2.80
CA PRO A 181 5.58 -9.00 2.33
C PRO A 181 6.38 -8.09 1.38
N LEU A 182 7.71 -8.22 1.44
CA LEU A 182 8.58 -7.63 0.43
C LEU A 182 8.55 -8.50 -0.83
N THR A 183 7.90 -7.99 -1.86
CA THR A 183 7.79 -8.67 -3.15
C THR A 183 8.53 -7.88 -4.22
N ILE A 184 9.28 -8.58 -5.04
CA ILE A 184 9.97 -8.03 -6.19
C ILE A 184 9.44 -8.66 -7.48
N ARG A 185 9.49 -7.90 -8.57
CA ARG A 185 9.28 -8.38 -9.93
C ARG A 185 10.61 -8.51 -10.62
N VAL A 186 10.95 -9.70 -11.03
CA VAL A 186 12.13 -10.00 -11.82
C VAL A 186 11.98 -9.42 -13.23
N ASN A 187 13.03 -8.80 -13.74
CA ASN A 187 13.07 -8.24 -15.08
C ASN A 187 13.40 -9.33 -16.11
N SER A 188 12.39 -9.87 -16.77
CA SER A 188 12.53 -10.93 -17.78
C SER A 188 13.30 -10.52 -19.04
N LEU A 189 13.57 -9.22 -19.25
CA LEU A 189 14.46 -8.75 -20.29
C LEU A 189 15.94 -9.02 -19.99
N LYS A 190 16.29 -9.33 -18.74
CA LYS A 190 17.68 -9.49 -18.27
C LYS A 190 17.96 -10.87 -17.67
N THR A 191 16.98 -11.53 -17.09
CA THR A 191 17.16 -12.82 -16.39
C THR A 191 15.81 -13.53 -16.23
N THR A 192 15.84 -14.83 -15.92
CA THR A 192 14.64 -15.56 -15.52
C THR A 192 14.42 -15.48 -14.01
N ARG A 193 13.18 -15.73 -13.56
CA ARG A 193 12.84 -15.75 -12.14
C ARG A 193 13.64 -16.81 -11.38
N GLU A 194 13.80 -17.98 -11.98
CA GLU A 194 14.49 -19.12 -11.41
C GLU A 194 15.99 -18.84 -11.27
N ALA A 195 16.65 -18.37 -12.33
CA ALA A 195 18.09 -18.03 -12.31
C ALA A 195 18.37 -16.89 -11.29
N PHE A 196 17.49 -15.88 -11.22
CA PHE A 196 17.69 -14.79 -10.28
C PHE A 196 17.48 -15.23 -8.82
N ARG A 197 16.54 -16.14 -8.55
CA ARG A 197 16.35 -16.74 -7.23
C ARG A 197 17.60 -17.51 -6.76
N GLU A 198 18.24 -18.28 -7.67
CA GLU A 198 19.48 -18.99 -7.36
C GLU A 198 20.63 -18.03 -7.07
N GLU A 199 20.74 -16.94 -7.79
CA GLU A 199 21.73 -15.88 -7.55
C GLU A 199 21.54 -15.21 -6.18
N LEU A 200 20.28 -14.90 -5.81
CA LEU A 200 19.95 -14.39 -4.47
C LEU A 200 20.35 -15.39 -3.38
N ALA A 201 20.04 -16.67 -3.56
CA ALA A 201 20.40 -17.72 -2.62
C ALA A 201 21.92 -17.86 -2.45
N ALA A 202 22.69 -17.81 -3.55
CA ALA A 202 24.15 -17.79 -3.52
C ALA A 202 24.74 -16.59 -2.77
N SER A 203 23.99 -15.47 -2.73
CA SER A 203 24.33 -14.26 -1.97
C SER A 203 23.80 -14.27 -0.53
N GLY A 204 23.22 -15.39 -0.05
CA GLY A 204 22.66 -15.52 1.29
C GLY A 204 21.28 -14.87 1.48
N VAL A 205 20.59 -14.53 0.40
CA VAL A 205 19.24 -13.93 0.44
C VAL A 205 18.19 -15.00 0.14
N ALA A 206 17.36 -15.33 1.14
CA ALA A 206 16.27 -16.27 0.95
C ALA A 206 15.11 -15.60 0.21
N ALA A 207 14.67 -16.24 -0.88
CA ALA A 207 13.54 -15.81 -1.70
C ALA A 207 12.76 -17.01 -2.25
N GLU A 208 11.45 -16.85 -2.39
CA GLU A 208 10.57 -17.86 -2.96
C GLU A 208 9.70 -17.28 -4.07
N PRO A 209 9.28 -18.06 -5.06
CA PRO A 209 8.29 -17.62 -6.05
C PRO A 209 7.01 -17.17 -5.37
N THR A 210 6.41 -16.08 -5.89
CA THR A 210 5.04 -15.74 -5.52
C THR A 210 4.07 -16.78 -6.07
N THR A 211 2.90 -16.90 -5.44
CA THR A 211 1.91 -17.91 -5.81
C THR A 211 1.32 -17.67 -7.21
N TRP A 212 1.11 -16.41 -7.56
CA TRP A 212 0.33 -16.05 -8.74
C TRP A 212 1.12 -15.31 -9.81
N ALA A 213 1.96 -14.33 -9.43
CA ALA A 213 2.66 -13.54 -10.43
C ALA A 213 3.84 -14.31 -11.06
N PRO A 214 3.87 -14.48 -12.41
CA PRO A 214 4.87 -15.31 -13.07
C PRO A 214 6.32 -14.79 -12.91
N HIS A 215 6.50 -13.49 -12.69
CA HIS A 215 7.80 -12.85 -12.48
C HIS A 215 8.05 -12.43 -11.02
N GLY A 216 7.17 -12.81 -10.10
CA GLY A 216 7.24 -12.42 -8.70
C GLY A 216 8.15 -13.30 -7.85
N LEU A 217 8.95 -12.66 -6.99
CA LEU A 217 9.65 -13.32 -5.88
C LEU A 217 9.32 -12.62 -4.57
N ARG A 218 9.04 -13.39 -3.52
CA ARG A 218 8.90 -12.91 -2.15
C ARG A 218 10.24 -13.03 -1.44
N ILE A 219 10.76 -11.93 -0.92
CA ILE A 219 12.01 -11.90 -0.15
C ILE A 219 11.71 -12.23 1.31
N LEU A 220 12.35 -13.26 1.83
CA LEU A 220 12.16 -13.74 3.21
C LEU A 220 13.20 -13.19 4.18
N SER A 221 14.35 -12.77 3.67
CA SER A 221 15.43 -12.17 4.45
C SER A 221 15.14 -10.71 4.78
N ARG A 222 15.64 -10.24 5.93
CA ARG A 222 15.68 -8.80 6.22
C ARG A 222 16.79 -8.15 5.40
N VAL A 223 16.42 -7.27 4.49
CA VAL A 223 17.33 -6.69 3.50
C VAL A 223 17.12 -5.17 3.37
N VAL A 224 18.14 -4.49 2.87
CA VAL A 224 18.04 -3.12 2.36
C VAL A 224 17.97 -3.24 0.84
N VAL A 225 16.84 -2.91 0.23
CA VAL A 225 16.56 -3.17 -1.19
C VAL A 225 17.65 -2.63 -2.14
N PRO A 226 18.15 -1.39 -2.01
CA PRO A 226 19.23 -0.90 -2.87
C PRO A 226 20.56 -1.65 -2.74
N ALA A 227 20.76 -2.40 -1.66
CA ALA A 227 21.95 -3.22 -1.44
C ALA A 227 21.79 -4.67 -1.91
N LEU A 228 20.60 -5.06 -2.37
CA LEU A 228 20.38 -6.40 -2.94
C LEU A 228 21.14 -6.56 -4.26
N PRO A 229 21.78 -7.74 -4.51
CA PRO A 229 22.35 -8.07 -5.80
C PRO A 229 21.34 -7.86 -6.93
N GLY A 230 21.77 -7.28 -8.02
CA GLY A 230 20.94 -7.05 -9.20
C GLY A 230 20.04 -5.81 -9.14
N PHE A 231 19.99 -5.05 -8.05
CA PHE A 231 19.18 -3.82 -7.99
C PHE A 231 19.74 -2.74 -8.92
N ALA A 232 21.01 -2.41 -8.77
CA ALA A 232 21.67 -1.40 -9.61
C ALA A 232 21.67 -1.79 -11.09
N GLU A 233 21.87 -3.07 -11.40
CA GLU A 233 21.85 -3.63 -12.74
C GLU A 233 20.43 -3.73 -13.33
N GLY A 234 19.39 -3.41 -12.57
CA GLY A 234 18.01 -3.43 -13.01
C GLY A 234 17.49 -4.83 -13.32
N ARG A 235 17.93 -5.86 -12.60
CA ARG A 235 17.43 -7.23 -12.72
C ARG A 235 16.08 -7.43 -12.08
N PHE A 236 15.67 -6.52 -11.19
CA PHE A 236 14.36 -6.52 -10.55
C PHE A 236 13.89 -5.12 -10.18
N THR A 237 12.64 -5.02 -9.81
CA THR A 237 12.05 -3.86 -9.14
C THR A 237 11.11 -4.31 -8.02
N VAL A 238 10.93 -3.47 -6.99
CA VAL A 238 9.94 -3.75 -5.94
C VAL A 238 8.55 -3.51 -6.51
N GLN A 239 7.70 -4.51 -6.42
CA GLN A 239 6.30 -4.41 -6.82
C GLN A 239 5.49 -5.52 -6.16
N ASP A 240 4.36 -5.17 -5.55
CA ASP A 240 3.44 -6.16 -4.98
C ASP A 240 2.89 -7.10 -6.05
N GLU A 241 2.59 -8.33 -5.64
CA GLU A 241 2.09 -9.37 -6.53
C GLU A 241 0.78 -8.98 -7.23
N SER A 242 -0.17 -8.37 -6.49
CA SER A 242 -1.44 -7.91 -7.05
C SER A 242 -1.25 -6.80 -8.09
N SER A 243 -0.32 -5.88 -7.84
CA SER A 243 0.03 -4.82 -8.78
C SER A 243 0.72 -5.35 -10.06
N GLN A 244 1.50 -6.45 -9.95
CA GLN A 244 2.02 -7.17 -11.11
C GLN A 244 0.87 -7.77 -11.92
N LEU A 245 -0.06 -8.47 -11.28
CA LEU A 245 -1.16 -9.14 -11.94
C LEU A 245 -2.10 -8.17 -12.67
N ALA A 246 -2.34 -6.98 -12.14
CA ALA A 246 -3.13 -5.96 -12.84
C ALA A 246 -2.54 -5.62 -14.22
N ALA A 247 -1.23 -5.37 -14.31
CA ALA A 247 -0.58 -5.13 -15.60
C ALA A 247 -0.53 -6.39 -16.48
N PHE A 248 -0.35 -7.56 -15.87
CA PHE A 248 -0.32 -8.86 -16.57
C PHE A 248 -1.66 -9.15 -17.26
N PHE A 249 -2.79 -8.89 -16.62
CA PHE A 249 -4.11 -9.14 -17.21
C PHE A 249 -4.49 -8.18 -18.34
N LEU A 250 -3.81 -7.06 -18.51
CA LEU A 250 -3.93 -6.27 -19.73
C LEU A 250 -3.42 -7.03 -20.95
N ALA A 251 -2.43 -7.93 -20.75
CA ALA A 251 -1.82 -8.80 -21.73
C ALA A 251 -1.34 -8.05 -23.00
N PRO A 252 -0.49 -7.03 -22.88
CA PRO A 252 0.03 -6.29 -24.03
C PRO A 252 0.93 -7.17 -24.87
N ARG A 253 1.01 -6.88 -26.18
CA ARG A 253 1.82 -7.65 -27.14
C ARG A 253 2.97 -6.83 -27.69
N PRO A 254 4.10 -7.45 -28.04
CA PRO A 254 5.18 -6.76 -28.73
C PRO A 254 4.70 -6.02 -29.97
N GLY A 255 5.12 -4.77 -30.13
CA GLY A 255 4.75 -3.92 -31.25
C GLY A 255 3.47 -3.09 -31.07
N GLU A 256 2.67 -3.34 -30.03
CA GLU A 256 1.47 -2.56 -29.73
C GLU A 256 1.81 -1.15 -29.22
N ARG A 257 0.83 -0.25 -29.34
CA ARG A 257 0.81 1.08 -28.76
C ARG A 257 -0.06 1.07 -27.51
N VAL A 258 0.58 1.20 -26.34
CA VAL A 258 -0.07 1.04 -25.03
C VAL A 258 -0.03 2.36 -24.25
N LEU A 259 -1.13 2.69 -23.57
CA LEU A 259 -1.22 3.82 -22.65
C LEU A 259 -1.28 3.30 -21.20
N ASP A 260 -0.43 3.83 -20.33
CA ASP A 260 -0.59 3.80 -18.87
C ASP A 260 -1.03 5.20 -18.44
N ALA A 261 -2.32 5.35 -18.10
CA ALA A 261 -2.95 6.67 -17.96
C ALA A 261 -2.70 7.37 -16.61
N CYS A 262 -2.24 6.62 -15.59
CA CYS A 262 -1.86 7.14 -14.26
C CYS A 262 -0.57 6.43 -13.80
N ALA A 263 0.52 6.63 -14.57
CA ALA A 263 1.67 5.74 -14.60
C ALA A 263 2.60 5.83 -13.37
N ALA A 264 2.62 6.97 -12.68
CA ALA A 264 3.63 7.19 -11.63
C ALA A 264 3.39 6.30 -10.38
N PRO A 265 4.45 5.72 -9.83
CA PRO A 265 5.88 5.92 -10.07
C PRO A 265 6.53 5.03 -11.14
N GLY A 266 5.76 4.27 -11.95
CA GLY A 266 6.29 3.53 -13.10
C GLY A 266 6.33 2.02 -12.96
N GLY A 267 5.86 1.47 -11.84
CA GLY A 267 5.87 0.02 -11.62
C GLY A 267 5.09 -0.76 -12.69
N LYS A 268 3.89 -0.28 -13.07
CA LYS A 268 3.06 -0.90 -14.10
C LYS A 268 3.55 -0.57 -15.50
N ALA A 269 3.89 0.69 -15.81
CA ALA A 269 4.45 1.09 -17.10
C ALA A 269 5.68 0.27 -17.48
N THR A 270 6.61 0.08 -16.54
CA THR A 270 7.81 -0.76 -16.77
C THR A 270 7.47 -2.24 -16.92
N TYR A 271 6.39 -2.73 -16.30
CA TYR A 271 5.96 -4.12 -16.50
C TYR A 271 5.28 -4.31 -17.87
N LEU A 272 4.47 -3.36 -18.31
CA LEU A 272 3.91 -3.39 -19.66
C LEU A 272 5.03 -3.48 -20.71
N ALA A 273 6.04 -2.63 -20.61
CA ALA A 273 7.19 -2.67 -21.51
C ALA A 273 7.96 -4.00 -21.44
N GLN A 274 8.09 -4.61 -20.26
CA GLN A 274 8.69 -5.93 -20.09
C GLN A 274 7.86 -7.03 -20.77
N LEU A 275 6.52 -7.02 -20.61
CA LEU A 275 5.60 -7.96 -21.25
C LEU A 275 5.60 -7.80 -22.78
N MET A 276 5.86 -6.60 -23.28
CA MET A 276 6.03 -6.28 -24.70
C MET A 276 7.44 -6.62 -25.23
N GLU A 277 8.28 -7.27 -24.46
CA GLU A 277 9.66 -7.57 -24.84
C GLU A 277 10.46 -6.34 -25.31
N ASN A 278 10.15 -5.17 -24.69
CA ASN A 278 10.75 -3.86 -25.03
C ASN A 278 10.59 -3.49 -26.53
N ARG A 279 9.45 -3.87 -27.15
CA ARG A 279 9.11 -3.59 -28.56
C ARG A 279 7.73 -2.93 -28.65
N GLY A 280 7.60 -1.83 -29.39
CA GLY A 280 6.38 -1.02 -29.50
C GLY A 280 6.52 0.33 -28.81
N GLU A 281 5.44 0.82 -28.23
CA GLU A 281 5.38 2.10 -27.50
C GLU A 281 4.54 1.98 -26.23
N VAL A 282 5.07 2.47 -25.10
CA VAL A 282 4.31 2.69 -23.87
C VAL A 282 4.29 4.18 -23.55
N SER A 283 3.12 4.82 -23.70
CA SER A 283 2.91 6.18 -23.26
C SER A 283 2.54 6.17 -21.77
N ALA A 284 3.43 6.65 -20.92
CA ALA A 284 3.25 6.74 -19.47
C ALA A 284 2.80 8.14 -19.09
N CYS A 285 1.49 8.33 -18.82
CA CYS A 285 0.89 9.61 -18.46
C CYS A 285 0.70 9.73 -16.96
N ASP A 286 0.91 10.92 -16.42
CA ASP A 286 0.57 11.27 -15.04
C ASP A 286 0.43 12.80 -14.93
N ILE A 287 -0.45 13.26 -14.06
CA ILE A 287 -0.65 14.70 -13.78
C ILE A 287 0.60 15.33 -13.15
N SER A 288 1.43 14.55 -12.49
CA SER A 288 2.63 15.00 -11.78
C SER A 288 3.91 14.82 -12.59
N ALA A 289 4.35 15.86 -13.28
CA ALA A 289 5.65 15.87 -13.97
C ALA A 289 6.82 15.50 -13.04
N LYS A 290 6.74 15.85 -11.74
CA LYS A 290 7.75 15.47 -10.74
C LYS A 290 7.80 13.96 -10.56
N LYS A 291 6.66 13.29 -10.48
CA LYS A 291 6.60 11.83 -10.29
C LYS A 291 6.99 11.08 -11.57
N LEU A 292 6.76 11.63 -12.74
CA LEU A 292 7.18 11.03 -14.02
C LEU A 292 8.69 10.86 -14.14
N ARG A 293 9.50 11.66 -13.43
CA ARG A 293 10.94 11.41 -13.35
C ARG A 293 11.27 10.05 -12.77
N LEU A 294 10.49 9.56 -11.79
CA LEU A 294 10.67 8.23 -11.22
C LEU A 294 10.41 7.13 -12.25
N VAL A 295 9.43 7.35 -13.14
CA VAL A 295 9.16 6.42 -14.27
C VAL A 295 10.37 6.34 -15.19
N THR A 296 10.96 7.49 -15.58
CA THR A 296 12.14 7.56 -16.43
C THR A 296 13.36 6.91 -15.78
N GLU A 297 13.60 7.20 -14.51
CA GLU A 297 14.69 6.61 -13.72
C GLU A 297 14.55 5.08 -13.63
N ALA A 298 13.34 4.60 -13.34
CA ALA A 298 13.05 3.17 -13.28
C ALA A 298 13.23 2.49 -14.67
N ALA A 299 12.74 3.11 -15.74
CA ALA A 299 12.91 2.60 -17.10
C ALA A 299 14.39 2.51 -17.48
N THR A 300 15.18 3.56 -17.21
CA THR A 300 16.62 3.58 -17.47
C THR A 300 17.34 2.47 -16.71
N ARG A 301 17.10 2.32 -15.41
CA ARG A 301 17.71 1.28 -14.58
C ARG A 301 17.38 -0.13 -15.09
N LEU A 302 16.13 -0.34 -15.48
CA LEU A 302 15.65 -1.62 -16.00
C LEU A 302 16.08 -1.91 -17.45
N GLY A 303 16.66 -0.93 -18.17
CA GLY A 303 17.07 -1.07 -19.57
C GLY A 303 15.89 -1.04 -20.55
N ILE A 304 14.84 -0.29 -20.24
CA ILE A 304 13.63 -0.17 -21.04
C ILE A 304 13.68 1.11 -21.86
N GLY A 305 13.53 0.97 -23.19
CA GLY A 305 13.63 2.10 -24.14
C GLY A 305 12.33 2.55 -24.78
N ILE A 306 11.23 1.80 -24.63
CA ILE A 306 9.95 2.06 -25.33
C ILE A 306 8.97 2.95 -24.51
N ILE A 307 9.35 3.39 -23.30
CA ILE A 307 8.49 4.23 -22.47
C ILE A 307 8.71 5.71 -22.82
N ARG A 308 7.63 6.41 -23.08
CA ARG A 308 7.57 7.86 -23.23
C ARG A 308 6.70 8.46 -22.14
N THR A 309 7.26 9.36 -21.32
CA THR A 309 6.53 10.03 -20.26
C THR A 309 5.83 11.29 -20.75
N VAL A 310 4.57 11.49 -20.39
CA VAL A 310 3.75 12.65 -20.77
C VAL A 310 3.07 13.21 -19.52
N ALA A 311 3.37 14.47 -19.20
CA ALA A 311 2.70 15.15 -18.10
C ALA A 311 1.34 15.69 -18.60
N GLY A 312 0.24 15.19 -18.02
CA GLY A 312 -1.10 15.59 -18.39
C GLY A 312 -2.17 14.98 -17.48
N ASP A 313 -3.32 15.61 -17.47
CA ASP A 313 -4.51 15.14 -16.76
C ASP A 313 -5.35 14.27 -17.70
N ALA A 314 -5.34 12.96 -17.52
CA ALA A 314 -6.04 12.01 -18.37
C ALA A 314 -7.57 12.22 -18.42
N ALA A 315 -8.14 13.01 -17.48
CA ALA A 315 -9.53 13.41 -17.50
C ALA A 315 -9.83 14.56 -18.49
N LYS A 316 -8.80 15.21 -19.05
CA LYS A 316 -8.94 16.42 -19.86
C LYS A 316 -8.52 16.22 -21.32
N PRO A 317 -9.12 16.96 -22.27
CA PRO A 317 -8.61 17.02 -23.64
C PRO A 317 -7.13 17.38 -23.67
N GLY A 318 -6.32 16.67 -24.47
CA GLY A 318 -4.87 16.87 -24.55
C GLY A 318 -4.07 16.33 -23.36
N GLY A 319 -4.73 15.74 -22.35
CA GLY A 319 -4.07 15.15 -21.18
C GLY A 319 -3.36 13.81 -21.43
N VAL A 320 -3.65 13.19 -22.57
CA VAL A 320 -2.94 12.02 -23.10
C VAL A 320 -2.41 12.31 -24.50
N PRO A 321 -1.38 11.62 -24.99
CA PRO A 321 -0.78 11.91 -26.30
C PRO A 321 -1.79 11.85 -27.43
N ASP A 322 -1.72 12.80 -28.36
CA ASP A 322 -2.45 12.74 -29.61
C ASP A 322 -1.85 11.68 -30.55
N GLY A 323 -2.63 11.31 -31.59
CA GLY A 323 -2.20 10.33 -32.60
C GLY A 323 -3.21 9.21 -32.79
N PRO A 324 -2.79 8.08 -33.41
CA PRO A 324 -3.67 6.92 -33.60
C PRO A 324 -4.20 6.38 -32.26
N PRO A 325 -5.40 5.81 -32.22
CA PRO A 325 -5.92 5.17 -31.02
C PRO A 325 -4.98 4.08 -30.49
N PHE A 326 -5.00 3.89 -29.16
CA PHE A 326 -4.19 2.87 -28.51
C PHE A 326 -4.75 1.46 -28.74
N ASP A 327 -3.86 0.47 -28.82
CA ASP A 327 -4.23 -0.94 -28.83
C ASP A 327 -4.73 -1.39 -27.47
N ARG A 328 -4.07 -0.86 -26.40
CA ARG A 328 -4.41 -1.15 -25.01
C ARG A 328 -4.25 0.09 -24.15
N ILE A 329 -5.12 0.17 -23.14
CA ILE A 329 -5.07 1.20 -22.11
C ILE A 329 -5.08 0.54 -20.74
N LEU A 330 -4.12 0.90 -19.89
CA LEU A 330 -4.17 0.64 -18.45
C LEU A 330 -4.63 1.94 -17.77
N LEU A 331 -5.69 1.85 -17.00
CA LEU A 331 -6.08 2.86 -16.03
C LEU A 331 -5.93 2.27 -14.62
N ASP A 332 -4.75 2.44 -14.04
CA ASP A 332 -4.56 2.24 -12.60
C ASP A 332 -5.02 3.50 -11.89
N ALA A 333 -6.32 3.54 -11.61
CA ALA A 333 -7.01 4.78 -11.28
C ALA A 333 -6.58 5.36 -9.92
N PRO A 334 -6.54 6.69 -9.78
CA PRO A 334 -6.37 7.33 -8.49
C PRO A 334 -7.50 6.88 -7.57
N CYS A 335 -7.16 6.27 -6.43
CA CYS A 335 -8.11 5.66 -5.52
C CYS A 335 -7.77 5.93 -4.05
N SER A 336 -8.63 5.48 -3.14
CA SER A 336 -8.43 5.65 -1.70
C SER A 336 -7.16 4.97 -1.17
N GLY A 337 -6.65 3.92 -1.85
CA GLY A 337 -5.51 3.13 -1.41
C GLY A 337 -5.82 2.22 -0.22
N LEU A 338 -7.09 1.97 0.08
CA LEU A 338 -7.51 1.17 1.25
C LEU A 338 -7.20 -0.33 1.11
N GLY A 339 -6.73 -0.78 -0.04
CA GLY A 339 -6.21 -2.14 -0.23
C GLY A 339 -4.73 -2.30 0.13
N VAL A 340 -3.97 -1.19 0.23
CA VAL A 340 -2.52 -1.19 0.47
C VAL A 340 -2.12 -0.54 1.81
N ILE A 341 -3.03 -0.43 2.75
CA ILE A 341 -2.79 0.17 4.08
C ILE A 341 -1.74 -0.57 4.90
N ARG A 342 -1.41 -1.82 4.57
CA ARG A 342 -0.27 -2.52 5.16
C ARG A 342 1.07 -1.81 4.91
N ARG A 343 1.19 -1.11 3.77
CA ARG A 343 2.38 -0.37 3.34
C ARG A 343 2.41 1.06 3.88
N ASN A 344 1.24 1.73 3.86
CA ASN A 344 1.06 3.10 4.32
C ASN A 344 -0.03 3.14 5.40
N PRO A 345 0.27 2.64 6.62
CA PRO A 345 -0.74 2.45 7.66
C PRO A 345 -1.38 3.74 8.17
N GLU A 346 -0.71 4.88 8.02
CA GLU A 346 -1.25 6.21 8.32
C GLU A 346 -2.41 6.58 7.39
N GLY A 347 -2.37 6.14 6.14
CA GLY A 347 -3.34 6.54 5.10
C GLY A 347 -4.78 6.24 5.44
N LYS A 348 -5.06 5.17 6.19
CA LYS A 348 -6.43 4.81 6.59
C LYS A 348 -7.09 5.85 7.52
N TRP A 349 -6.29 6.62 8.27
CA TRP A 349 -6.78 7.65 9.20
C TRP A 349 -7.04 9.00 8.52
N TRP A 350 -6.52 9.17 7.30
CA TRP A 350 -6.68 10.38 6.51
C TRP A 350 -7.85 10.30 5.52
N LYS A 351 -8.46 9.13 5.37
CA LYS A 351 -9.57 8.88 4.44
C LYS A 351 -10.92 8.91 5.13
N THR A 352 -11.88 9.52 4.46
CA THR A 352 -13.28 9.54 4.86
C THR A 352 -14.16 8.96 3.75
N PRO A 353 -15.43 8.61 4.04
CA PRO A 353 -16.38 8.21 2.99
C PRO A 353 -16.54 9.25 1.88
N GLU A 354 -16.47 10.55 2.23
CA GLU A 354 -16.58 11.67 1.27
C GLU A 354 -15.37 11.74 0.34
N ASP A 355 -14.17 11.39 0.85
CA ASP A 355 -12.97 11.26 0.00
C ASP A 355 -13.12 10.14 -1.02
N VAL A 356 -13.68 9.00 -0.60
CA VAL A 356 -13.98 7.89 -1.51
C VAL A 356 -14.97 8.33 -2.59
N ALA A 357 -16.05 9.04 -2.22
CA ALA A 357 -17.03 9.53 -3.18
C ALA A 357 -16.39 10.49 -4.22
N ARG A 358 -15.53 11.41 -3.79
CA ARG A 358 -14.80 12.31 -4.74
C ARG A 358 -13.87 11.53 -5.68
N LEU A 359 -13.22 10.49 -5.19
CA LEU A 359 -12.35 9.66 -6.02
C LEU A 359 -13.15 8.86 -7.05
N VAL A 360 -14.33 8.36 -6.69
CA VAL A 360 -15.25 7.69 -7.63
C VAL A 360 -15.60 8.60 -8.82
N GLU A 361 -15.94 9.88 -8.58
CA GLU A 361 -16.23 10.82 -9.67
C GLU A 361 -14.99 11.08 -10.55
N THR A 362 -13.81 11.17 -9.94
CA THR A 362 -12.55 11.27 -10.69
C THR A 362 -12.30 10.04 -11.56
N GLN A 363 -12.52 8.84 -11.03
CA GLN A 363 -12.36 7.57 -11.74
C GLN A 363 -13.31 7.46 -12.92
N ARG A 364 -14.59 7.80 -12.74
CA ARG A 364 -15.60 7.84 -13.81
C ARG A 364 -15.21 8.82 -14.92
N THR A 365 -14.76 10.02 -14.54
CA THR A 365 -14.34 11.05 -15.48
C THR A 365 -13.16 10.60 -16.34
N ILE A 366 -12.12 10.04 -15.71
CA ILE A 366 -10.94 9.54 -16.43
C ILE A 366 -11.32 8.36 -17.34
N LEU A 367 -12.08 7.41 -16.84
CA LEU A 367 -12.48 6.22 -17.60
C LEU A 367 -13.28 6.59 -18.84
N GLY A 368 -14.25 7.52 -18.72
CA GLY A 368 -15.02 8.05 -19.84
C GLY A 368 -14.17 8.81 -20.85
N ALA A 369 -13.19 9.61 -20.39
CA ALA A 369 -12.29 10.36 -21.27
C ALA A 369 -11.33 9.45 -22.07
N LEU A 370 -11.01 8.26 -21.55
CA LEU A 370 -10.15 7.27 -22.19
C LEU A 370 -10.86 6.39 -23.21
N ALA A 371 -12.17 6.18 -23.11
CA ALA A 371 -12.96 5.33 -24.00
C ALA A 371 -12.77 5.65 -25.50
N PRO A 372 -12.83 6.92 -25.97
CA PRO A 372 -12.61 7.24 -27.38
C PRO A 372 -11.15 7.08 -27.82
N ARG A 373 -10.20 6.98 -26.91
CA ARG A 373 -8.76 6.86 -27.20
C ARG A 373 -8.36 5.41 -27.50
N LEU A 374 -9.23 4.44 -27.25
CA LEU A 374 -9.03 3.01 -27.55
C LEU A 374 -9.56 2.69 -28.94
N ARG A 375 -8.83 1.93 -29.74
CA ARG A 375 -9.34 1.43 -31.04
C ARG A 375 -10.43 0.37 -30.88
N SER A 376 -11.22 0.15 -31.91
CA SER A 376 -12.12 -1.01 -31.96
C SER A 376 -11.33 -2.33 -31.84
N GLY A 377 -11.86 -3.30 -31.09
CA GLY A 377 -11.17 -4.53 -30.70
C GLY A 377 -10.05 -4.35 -29.67
N GLY A 378 -9.75 -3.13 -29.27
CA GLY A 378 -8.75 -2.81 -28.23
C GLY A 378 -9.22 -3.20 -26.83
N VAL A 379 -8.29 -3.18 -25.87
CA VAL A 379 -8.57 -3.58 -24.49
C VAL A 379 -8.20 -2.46 -23.52
N LEU A 380 -9.13 -2.10 -22.63
CA LEU A 380 -8.92 -1.22 -21.49
C LEU A 380 -8.97 -2.07 -20.22
N LEU A 381 -7.95 -1.96 -19.38
CA LEU A 381 -7.97 -2.53 -18.04
C LEU A 381 -8.10 -1.39 -17.03
N TYR A 382 -9.22 -1.40 -16.32
CA TYR A 382 -9.45 -0.55 -15.15
C TYR A 382 -8.95 -1.26 -13.90
N SER A 383 -8.17 -0.60 -13.06
CA SER A 383 -7.68 -1.18 -11.80
C SER A 383 -7.60 -0.16 -10.67
N THR A 384 -7.72 -0.64 -9.44
CA THR A 384 -7.52 0.15 -8.21
C THR A 384 -6.81 -0.70 -7.14
N CYS A 385 -6.09 -0.04 -6.24
CA CYS A 385 -5.61 -0.64 -5.00
C CYS A 385 -6.59 -0.35 -3.84
N SER A 386 -7.89 -0.50 -4.08
CA SER A 386 -8.97 -0.24 -3.12
C SER A 386 -9.77 -1.50 -2.81
N THR A 387 -10.25 -1.60 -1.57
CA THR A 387 -11.22 -2.63 -1.15
C THR A 387 -12.67 -2.19 -1.33
N MET A 388 -12.92 -0.92 -1.70
CA MET A 388 -14.26 -0.36 -1.76
C MET A 388 -15.00 -0.74 -3.04
N VAL A 389 -16.20 -1.33 -2.92
CA VAL A 389 -17.09 -1.64 -4.06
C VAL A 389 -17.41 -0.37 -4.85
N ALA A 390 -17.56 0.78 -4.16
CA ALA A 390 -17.85 2.05 -4.79
C ALA A 390 -16.78 2.48 -5.81
N GLU A 391 -15.50 2.22 -5.54
CA GLU A 391 -14.37 2.53 -6.43
C GLU A 391 -14.10 1.43 -7.48
N ASN A 392 -14.73 0.28 -7.34
CA ASN A 392 -14.45 -0.93 -8.10
C ASN A 392 -15.64 -1.29 -9.01
N GLU A 393 -16.46 -2.22 -8.56
CA GLU A 393 -17.60 -2.76 -9.34
C GLU A 393 -18.56 -1.65 -9.79
N ASN A 394 -18.88 -0.69 -8.91
CA ASN A 394 -19.84 0.38 -9.22
C ASN A 394 -19.33 1.32 -10.32
N VAL A 395 -18.02 1.59 -10.38
CA VAL A 395 -17.42 2.41 -11.45
C VAL A 395 -17.50 1.66 -12.79
N VAL A 396 -17.22 0.36 -12.79
CA VAL A 396 -17.28 -0.47 -14.00
C VAL A 396 -18.72 -0.61 -14.51
N ASP A 397 -19.67 -0.82 -13.61
CA ASP A 397 -21.09 -0.97 -13.96
C ASP A 397 -21.67 0.34 -14.51
N ASP A 398 -21.35 1.48 -13.90
CA ASP A 398 -21.72 2.80 -14.40
C ASP A 398 -21.12 3.08 -15.80
N PHE A 399 -19.84 2.71 -16.00
CA PHE A 399 -19.20 2.88 -17.31
C PHE A 399 -19.88 2.05 -18.39
N LEU A 400 -20.12 0.75 -18.14
CA LEU A 400 -20.75 -0.15 -19.10
C LEU A 400 -22.20 0.25 -19.42
N SER A 401 -22.92 0.86 -18.49
CA SER A 401 -24.29 1.37 -18.72
C SER A 401 -24.32 2.58 -19.67
N ARG A 402 -23.21 3.29 -19.83
CA ARG A 402 -23.10 4.50 -20.67
C ARG A 402 -22.33 4.27 -21.97
N HIS A 403 -21.64 3.14 -22.10
CA HIS A 403 -20.77 2.81 -23.23
C HIS A 403 -21.14 1.44 -23.81
N GLU A 404 -22.19 1.42 -24.64
CA GLU A 404 -22.69 0.19 -25.30
C GLU A 404 -21.66 -0.44 -26.26
N ASP A 405 -20.65 0.35 -26.67
CA ASP A 405 -19.52 -0.11 -27.48
C ASP A 405 -18.42 -0.81 -26.67
N PHE A 406 -18.65 -1.08 -25.36
CA PHE A 406 -17.76 -1.85 -24.51
C PHE A 406 -18.43 -3.06 -23.90
N VAL A 407 -17.65 -4.14 -23.75
CA VAL A 407 -18.07 -5.35 -23.04
C VAL A 407 -17.05 -5.74 -21.97
N LEU A 408 -17.57 -6.26 -20.85
CA LEU A 408 -16.73 -6.87 -19.81
C LEU A 408 -16.20 -8.21 -20.30
N GLU A 409 -14.90 -8.40 -20.33
CA GLU A 409 -14.27 -9.69 -20.61
C GLU A 409 -14.15 -10.53 -19.34
N ASN A 410 -14.56 -11.79 -19.42
CA ASN A 410 -14.46 -12.71 -18.30
C ASN A 410 -13.04 -13.27 -18.16
N LEU A 411 -12.30 -12.81 -17.14
CA LEU A 411 -10.93 -13.25 -16.87
C LEU A 411 -10.84 -14.75 -16.52
N ASN A 412 -11.92 -15.40 -16.01
CA ASN A 412 -11.93 -16.85 -15.81
C ASN A 412 -11.73 -17.61 -17.12
N ALA A 413 -12.31 -17.10 -18.22
CA ALA A 413 -12.17 -17.70 -19.54
C ALA A 413 -10.80 -17.39 -20.19
N ILE A 414 -10.28 -16.17 -19.96
CA ILE A 414 -9.05 -15.69 -20.59
C ILE A 414 -7.79 -16.22 -19.88
N SER A 415 -7.86 -16.37 -18.57
CA SER A 415 -6.71 -16.74 -17.71
C SER A 415 -7.13 -17.81 -16.68
N PRO A 416 -7.54 -19.00 -17.08
CA PRO A 416 -8.13 -20.01 -16.19
C PRO A 416 -7.17 -20.47 -15.07
N GLY A 417 -5.86 -20.37 -15.29
CA GLY A 417 -4.85 -20.67 -14.26
C GLY A 417 -4.87 -19.75 -13.03
N PHE A 418 -5.64 -18.67 -13.09
CA PHE A 418 -5.81 -17.69 -12.00
C PHE A 418 -7.24 -17.67 -11.43
N ALA A 419 -8.03 -18.70 -11.67
CA ALA A 419 -9.46 -18.73 -11.32
C ALA A 419 -9.73 -18.40 -9.84
N GLY A 420 -8.84 -18.76 -8.92
CA GLY A 420 -8.94 -18.40 -7.49
C GLY A 420 -8.91 -16.91 -7.18
N LEU A 421 -8.51 -16.07 -8.14
CA LEU A 421 -8.42 -14.62 -8.01
C LEU A 421 -9.59 -13.88 -8.66
N PHE A 422 -10.53 -14.60 -9.31
CA PHE A 422 -11.60 -13.96 -10.07
C PHE A 422 -12.96 -14.16 -9.41
N THR A 423 -13.75 -13.11 -9.46
CA THR A 423 -15.17 -13.20 -9.09
C THR A 423 -15.96 -14.03 -10.12
N PRO A 424 -17.20 -14.47 -9.81
CA PRO A 424 -18.06 -15.14 -10.79
C PRO A 424 -18.29 -14.32 -12.09
N ARG A 425 -18.21 -12.99 -11.99
CA ARG A 425 -18.30 -12.08 -13.16
C ARG A 425 -17.01 -11.99 -13.97
N GLY A 426 -15.93 -12.66 -13.53
CA GLY A 426 -14.62 -12.60 -14.18
C GLY A 426 -13.80 -11.34 -13.86
N LEU A 427 -14.11 -10.64 -12.77
CA LEU A 427 -13.32 -9.50 -12.27
C LEU A 427 -12.18 -10.01 -11.41
N PHE A 428 -10.99 -9.43 -11.54
CA PHE A 428 -9.88 -9.69 -10.62
C PHE A 428 -10.12 -9.05 -9.26
N ARG A 429 -9.95 -9.84 -8.20
CA ARG A 429 -10.08 -9.37 -6.81
C ARG A 429 -9.08 -10.08 -5.91
N SER A 430 -8.15 -9.34 -5.35
CA SER A 430 -7.23 -9.88 -4.34
C SER A 430 -7.52 -9.34 -2.94
N TRP A 431 -7.25 -10.18 -1.93
CA TRP A 431 -7.47 -9.89 -0.54
C TRP A 431 -6.28 -10.34 0.30
N PRO A 432 -5.73 -9.51 1.22
CA PRO A 432 -4.59 -9.89 2.05
C PRO A 432 -4.78 -11.16 2.87
N HIS A 433 -5.96 -11.35 3.47
CA HIS A 433 -6.27 -12.51 4.31
C HIS A 433 -6.47 -13.82 3.53
N ARG A 434 -6.79 -13.74 2.22
CA ARG A 434 -7.02 -14.93 1.37
C ARG A 434 -5.84 -15.27 0.48
N HIS A 435 -5.15 -14.25 -0.02
CA HIS A 435 -4.16 -14.41 -1.09
C HIS A 435 -2.74 -14.00 -0.67
N GLY A 436 -2.56 -13.41 0.53
CA GLY A 436 -1.26 -12.94 1.03
C GLY A 436 -0.72 -11.67 0.40
N MET A 437 -1.24 -11.28 -0.78
CA MET A 437 -0.88 -10.06 -1.50
C MET A 437 -1.76 -8.86 -1.07
N ASP A 438 -1.49 -7.65 -1.58
CA ASP A 438 -2.30 -6.48 -1.27
C ASP A 438 -3.73 -6.58 -1.84
N GLY A 439 -4.65 -5.80 -1.27
CA GLY A 439 -6.02 -5.69 -1.76
C GLY A 439 -6.09 -4.92 -3.07
N PHE A 440 -6.55 -5.57 -4.13
CA PHE A 440 -6.57 -5.01 -5.48
C PHE A 440 -7.84 -5.42 -6.23
N PHE A 441 -8.19 -4.62 -7.22
CA PHE A 441 -9.29 -4.88 -8.14
C PHE A 441 -8.86 -4.61 -9.58
N ALA A 442 -9.34 -5.40 -10.54
CA ALA A 442 -9.28 -5.03 -11.94
C ALA A 442 -10.44 -5.61 -12.77
N ALA A 443 -10.84 -4.84 -13.76
CA ALA A 443 -11.81 -5.20 -14.78
C ALA A 443 -11.22 -5.01 -16.17
N ARG A 444 -11.33 -6.03 -17.01
CA ARG A 444 -10.87 -6.01 -18.38
C ARG A 444 -12.03 -5.74 -19.31
N LEU A 445 -11.95 -4.65 -20.06
CA LEU A 445 -13.00 -4.13 -20.93
C LEU A 445 -12.52 -4.17 -22.38
N ARG A 446 -13.33 -4.74 -23.29
CA ARG A 446 -13.04 -4.73 -24.72
C ARG A 446 -13.94 -3.74 -25.43
N LYS A 447 -13.39 -2.91 -26.30
CA LYS A 447 -14.15 -2.08 -27.22
C LYS A 447 -14.58 -2.93 -28.43
N LEU A 448 -15.86 -2.87 -28.78
CA LEU A 448 -16.45 -3.59 -29.91
C LEU A 448 -16.02 -3.01 -31.26
#